data_ba650da864125c0ba92b58fa6d52a7a5
#
_entry.id   ba650da864125c0ba92b58fa6d52a7a5
#
_cell.length_a   1.000
_cell.length_b   1.000
_cell.length_c   1.000
_cell.angle_alpha   90.00
_cell.angle_beta   90.00
_cell.angle_gamma   90.00
#
_symmetry.space_group_name_H-M   'P 1'
#
loop_
_entity.id
_entity.type
_entity.pdbx_description
1 polymer ?
#
loop_
_entity_poly.entity_id
_entity_poly.type
_entity_poly.pdbx_seq_one_letter_code
_entity_poly.pdbx_strand_id
1 'polypeptide(L)'
;LTIDFYFLCKHKYLTENISVNDKLQILLILSRRFDMKFIRRGWKKMTSLKERIQIASGDGIADLLIKNGRVVDVFSGQIEKKDVAIFGGVIVGFGDYQAREIIDVKGDFLCPGLIDGHVHIESSMVTIPEFARAVLPNGTTTVVTDPHEIANVLGREGIRFMAESARGLPLNVFIMLPSCVPATHMETSGATLRAIDLKSLFKEPWAIGLAEMMNFPGVIFRNPEVIKKIEMAKGKPIDGHAPMLSGKGLYAYLTAGIRSDHECTTLREAKEKLKNGMWIMIREGTTARNLRALLLLVQPKNARRFLFVTDDRHPKELLEEGHIDSMVRQAIRWGIDP
;
A
#
# COMPACT_ATOMS: atom_id res chain seq x y z
N LEU A 1 6.16 -10.94 -11.32
CA LEU A 1 6.27 -9.57 -10.78
C LEU A 1 5.61 -8.62 -11.78
N THR A 2 4.36 -8.29 -11.52
CA THR A 2 3.65 -7.21 -12.20
C THR A 2 4.34 -5.91 -11.79
N ILE A 3 4.64 -5.03 -12.72
CA ILE A 3 5.25 -3.74 -12.40
C ILE A 3 4.27 -2.93 -11.56
N ASP A 4 4.61 -2.75 -10.33
CA ASP A 4 4.24 -1.54 -9.62
C ASP A 4 5.04 -0.41 -10.27
N PHE A 5 4.35 0.60 -10.79
CA PHE A 5 4.97 1.70 -11.52
C PHE A 5 6.14 2.27 -10.73
N TYR A 6 7.32 2.38 -11.37
CA TYR A 6 8.42 3.13 -10.80
C TYR A 6 8.08 4.61 -10.79
N PHE A 7 8.28 5.22 -9.65
CA PHE A 7 8.02 6.63 -9.42
C PHE A 7 9.31 7.44 -9.64
N LEU A 8 9.21 8.56 -10.32
CA LEU A 8 10.35 9.44 -10.62
C LEU A 8 10.47 10.51 -9.54
N CYS A 9 11.59 10.51 -8.81
CA CYS A 9 11.92 11.53 -7.81
C CYS A 9 13.14 12.35 -8.21
N LYS A 10 13.07 13.68 -8.16
CA LYS A 10 14.18 14.55 -8.59
C LYS A 10 15.32 14.62 -7.58
N HIS A 11 16.53 14.65 -8.10
CA HIS A 11 17.83 14.65 -7.41
C HIS A 11 17.98 15.61 -6.22
N LYS A 12 17.29 16.73 -6.21
CA LYS A 12 17.51 17.83 -5.25
C LYS A 12 17.13 17.53 -3.79
N TYR A 13 16.55 16.38 -3.49
CA TYR A 13 15.91 16.13 -2.20
C TYR A 13 16.69 15.28 -1.21
N LEU A 14 17.75 14.64 -1.64
CA LEU A 14 18.50 13.71 -0.78
C LEU A 14 19.76 14.30 -0.16
N THR A 15 20.20 15.52 -0.54
CA THR A 15 21.53 16.00 -0.16
C THR A 15 21.65 17.43 0.39
N GLU A 16 20.60 18.28 0.42
CA GLU A 16 20.77 19.67 0.91
C GLU A 16 19.52 20.25 1.60
N ASN A 17 19.74 21.18 2.54
CA ASN A 17 18.73 21.98 3.27
C ASN A 17 17.90 22.85 2.31
N ILE A 18 16.73 22.40 1.92
CA ILE A 18 15.85 23.09 0.96
C ILE A 18 14.54 23.50 1.61
N SER A 19 14.10 24.72 1.32
CA SER A 19 12.86 25.29 1.86
C SER A 19 11.60 24.49 1.46
N VAL A 20 10.61 24.52 2.31
CA VAL A 20 9.39 23.69 2.19
C VAL A 20 8.58 23.99 0.92
N ASN A 21 8.64 25.21 0.37
CA ASN A 21 7.85 25.64 -0.80
C ASN A 21 8.33 25.10 -2.15
N ASP A 22 9.62 24.78 -2.29
CA ASP A 22 10.17 24.26 -3.57
C ASP A 22 9.83 22.78 -3.79
N LYS A 23 9.34 22.11 -2.76
CA LYS A 23 9.13 20.65 -2.70
C LYS A 23 7.81 20.18 -3.31
N LEU A 24 6.79 21.02 -3.29
CA LEU A 24 5.46 20.70 -3.85
C LEU A 24 5.41 20.68 -5.38
N GLN A 25 6.28 21.44 -6.05
CA GLN A 25 6.27 21.56 -7.51
C GLN A 25 6.75 20.30 -8.26
N ILE A 26 7.46 19.40 -7.60
CA ILE A 26 8.19 18.33 -8.28
C ILE A 26 7.34 17.08 -8.51
N LEU A 27 6.50 16.73 -7.56
CA LEU A 27 5.52 15.64 -7.73
C LEU A 27 4.47 15.96 -8.81
N LEU A 28 4.07 17.22 -8.90
CA LEU A 28 3.12 17.73 -9.91
C LEU A 28 3.66 17.75 -11.34
N ILE A 29 4.99 17.81 -11.56
CA ILE A 29 5.58 17.94 -12.89
C ILE A 29 5.50 16.62 -13.68
N LEU A 30 5.57 15.47 -13.04
CA LEU A 30 5.50 14.18 -13.75
C LEU A 30 4.09 13.80 -14.14
N SER A 31 3.10 14.06 -13.30
CA SER A 31 1.68 13.86 -13.65
C SER A 31 1.21 14.81 -14.75
N ARG A 32 1.81 16.01 -14.86
CA ARG A 32 1.49 17.01 -15.91
C ARG A 32 2.28 16.81 -17.21
N ARG A 33 3.40 16.11 -17.21
CA ARG A 33 4.22 15.87 -18.41
C ARG A 33 3.84 14.62 -19.19
N PHE A 34 3.17 13.67 -18.57
CA PHE A 34 2.80 12.41 -19.23
C PHE A 34 1.30 12.24 -19.21
N ASP A 35 0.68 12.38 -20.40
CA ASP A 35 -0.71 12.01 -20.60
C ASP A 35 -0.85 10.49 -20.36
N MET A 36 -1.51 10.13 -19.25
CA MET A 36 -1.80 8.74 -18.89
C MET A 36 -2.51 7.96 -20.01
N LYS A 37 -3.15 8.65 -20.96
CA LYS A 37 -3.70 8.04 -22.17
C LYS A 37 -2.62 7.56 -23.13
N PHE A 38 -1.44 8.18 -23.10
CA PHE A 38 -0.32 7.84 -23.98
C PHE A 38 0.32 6.51 -23.56
N ILE A 39 0.53 6.29 -22.28
CA ILE A 39 1.10 5.05 -21.73
C ILE A 39 0.20 3.84 -22.01
N ARG A 40 -1.13 4.00 -22.03
CA ARG A 40 -2.08 2.92 -22.36
C ARG A 40 -2.18 2.54 -23.83
N ARG A 41 -1.85 3.44 -24.76
CA ARG A 41 -2.02 3.19 -26.21
C ARG A 41 -0.97 2.27 -26.84
N GLY A 42 0.19 2.13 -26.22
CA GLY A 42 1.33 1.39 -26.80
C GLY A 42 1.54 -0.03 -26.25
N TRP A 43 0.95 -0.38 -25.14
CA TRP A 43 1.25 -1.68 -24.51
C TRP A 43 0.40 -2.80 -25.10
N LYS A 44 1.08 -3.74 -25.75
CA LYS A 44 0.45 -4.96 -26.24
C LYS A 44 -0.20 -5.70 -25.06
N LYS A 45 -1.50 -5.84 -25.09
CA LYS A 45 -2.24 -6.63 -24.10
C LYS A 45 -1.75 -8.07 -24.20
N MET A 46 -1.21 -8.63 -23.11
CA MET A 46 -0.67 -10.00 -22.99
C MET A 46 0.45 -10.35 -23.98
N THR A 47 1.68 -10.05 -23.58
CA THR A 47 2.89 -10.61 -24.19
C THR A 47 3.10 -12.04 -23.71
N SER A 48 3.50 -12.93 -24.60
CA SER A 48 3.86 -14.30 -24.24
C SER A 48 5.13 -14.33 -23.37
N LEU A 49 5.28 -15.36 -22.57
CA LEU A 49 6.53 -15.58 -21.81
C LEU A 49 7.74 -15.61 -22.73
N LYS A 50 7.60 -16.26 -23.90
CA LYS A 50 8.65 -16.36 -24.91
C LYS A 50 9.09 -14.96 -25.40
N GLU A 51 8.14 -14.09 -25.75
CA GLU A 51 8.46 -12.72 -26.18
C GLU A 51 9.18 -11.94 -25.07
N ARG A 52 8.72 -12.05 -23.83
CA ARG A 52 9.39 -11.38 -22.68
C ARG A 52 10.82 -11.87 -22.49
N ILE A 53 11.06 -13.18 -22.57
CA ILE A 53 12.40 -13.76 -22.47
C ILE A 53 13.27 -13.26 -23.63
N GLN A 54 12.76 -13.25 -24.86
CA GLN A 54 13.47 -12.77 -26.04
C GLN A 54 13.92 -11.29 -25.87
N ILE A 55 13.00 -10.42 -25.43
CA ILE A 55 13.36 -9.00 -25.20
C ILE A 55 14.36 -8.88 -24.04
N ALA A 56 14.17 -9.64 -22.97
CA ALA A 56 15.08 -9.62 -21.82
C ALA A 56 16.50 -10.07 -22.16
N SER A 57 16.67 -10.98 -23.13
CA SER A 57 17.98 -11.41 -23.64
C SER A 57 18.62 -10.43 -24.65
N GLY A 58 17.94 -9.32 -24.96
CA GLY A 58 18.45 -8.31 -25.90
C GLY A 58 18.05 -8.56 -27.37
N ASP A 59 17.30 -9.63 -27.67
CA ASP A 59 16.95 -10.03 -29.02
C ASP A 59 15.64 -9.39 -29.50
N GLY A 60 15.48 -8.07 -29.31
CA GLY A 60 14.30 -7.38 -29.80
C GLY A 60 14.15 -5.96 -29.26
N ILE A 61 12.96 -5.40 -29.49
CA ILE A 61 12.67 -4.00 -29.20
C ILE A 61 11.70 -3.93 -28.02
N ALA A 62 12.11 -3.37 -26.90
CA ALA A 62 11.27 -3.09 -25.74
C ALA A 62 10.18 -2.04 -26.08
N ASP A 63 9.12 -1.97 -25.26
CA ASP A 63 8.10 -0.94 -25.43
C ASP A 63 8.62 0.43 -24.99
N LEU A 64 9.34 0.47 -23.87
CA LEU A 64 9.86 1.71 -23.26
C LEU A 64 11.24 1.46 -22.65
N LEU A 65 12.15 2.43 -22.84
CA LEU A 65 13.42 2.53 -22.13
C LEU A 65 13.46 3.84 -21.32
N ILE A 66 13.57 3.71 -20.01
CA ILE A 66 13.80 4.86 -19.13
C ILE A 66 15.30 5.03 -18.96
N LYS A 67 15.86 6.12 -19.50
CA LYS A 67 17.32 6.40 -19.51
C LYS A 67 17.75 7.30 -18.38
N ASN A 68 19.01 7.12 -17.98
CA ASN A 68 19.70 7.99 -17.02
C ASN A 68 19.02 8.07 -15.64
N GLY A 69 18.28 7.02 -15.23
CA GLY A 69 17.65 6.95 -13.92
C GLY A 69 18.63 6.55 -12.80
N ARG A 70 18.43 7.10 -11.60
CA ARG A 70 19.02 6.56 -10.38
C ARG A 70 18.01 5.59 -9.75
N VAL A 71 18.20 4.32 -10.03
CA VAL A 71 17.29 3.24 -9.61
C VAL A 71 17.51 2.95 -8.13
N VAL A 72 16.45 3.10 -7.34
CA VAL A 72 16.41 2.67 -5.93
C VAL A 72 16.10 1.19 -5.91
N ASP A 73 17.11 0.38 -5.67
CA ASP A 73 16.96 -1.06 -5.55
C ASP A 73 16.56 -1.44 -4.12
N VAL A 74 15.28 -1.70 -3.94
CA VAL A 74 14.69 -2.06 -2.64
C VAL A 74 15.06 -3.48 -2.17
N PHE A 75 15.69 -4.29 -3.02
CA PHE A 75 16.17 -5.63 -2.66
C PHE A 75 17.56 -5.55 -2.02
N SER A 76 18.46 -4.77 -2.61
CA SER A 76 19.84 -4.60 -2.12
C SER A 76 20.02 -3.39 -1.20
N GLY A 77 19.08 -2.42 -1.24
CA GLY A 77 19.22 -1.14 -0.54
C GLY A 77 20.22 -0.19 -1.23
N GLN A 78 20.57 -0.44 -2.49
CA GLN A 78 21.52 0.37 -3.24
C GLN A 78 20.81 1.33 -4.20
N ILE A 79 21.46 2.43 -4.52
CA ILE A 79 20.99 3.36 -5.56
C ILE A 79 22.04 3.36 -6.67
N GLU A 80 21.62 2.91 -7.85
CA GLU A 80 22.51 2.75 -8.98
C GLU A 80 22.01 3.50 -10.22
N LYS A 81 22.94 4.10 -10.98
CA LYS A 81 22.61 4.71 -12.27
C LYS A 81 22.41 3.60 -13.30
N LYS A 82 21.17 3.42 -13.75
CA LYS A 82 20.79 2.38 -14.72
C LYS A 82 19.69 2.87 -15.65
N ASP A 83 19.72 2.37 -16.89
CA ASP A 83 18.58 2.44 -17.79
C ASP A 83 17.65 1.25 -17.50
N VAL A 84 16.33 1.44 -17.64
CA VAL A 84 15.31 0.43 -17.29
C VAL A 84 14.46 0.12 -18.51
N ALA A 85 14.53 -1.11 -18.99
CA ALA A 85 13.74 -1.59 -20.13
C ALA A 85 12.42 -2.22 -19.68
N ILE A 86 11.33 -1.84 -20.35
CA ILE A 86 9.97 -2.28 -20.05
C ILE A 86 9.35 -2.86 -21.33
N PHE A 87 8.74 -4.06 -21.19
CA PHE A 87 8.02 -4.72 -22.28
C PHE A 87 6.77 -5.43 -21.76
N GLY A 88 5.62 -5.18 -22.38
CA GLY A 88 4.35 -5.76 -21.97
C GLY A 88 3.96 -5.44 -20.52
N GLY A 89 4.33 -4.25 -20.06
CA GLY A 89 4.05 -3.80 -18.70
C GLY A 89 4.91 -4.44 -17.61
N VAL A 90 6.03 -5.10 -17.94
CA VAL A 90 7.00 -5.63 -16.95
C VAL A 90 8.41 -5.11 -17.22
N ILE A 91 9.20 -4.90 -16.18
CA ILE A 91 10.63 -4.66 -16.31
C ILE A 91 11.26 -5.94 -16.84
N VAL A 92 11.90 -5.84 -18.00
CA VAL A 92 12.57 -6.98 -18.65
C VAL A 92 14.08 -6.95 -18.46
N GLY A 93 14.65 -5.81 -18.08
CA GLY A 93 16.09 -5.72 -17.81
C GLY A 93 16.56 -4.31 -17.50
N PHE A 94 17.85 -4.22 -17.20
CA PHE A 94 18.57 -2.97 -16.95
C PHE A 94 19.74 -2.86 -17.91
N GLY A 95 20.05 -1.63 -18.36
CA GLY A 95 21.18 -1.34 -19.24
C GLY A 95 20.76 -1.02 -20.67
N ASP A 96 21.58 -1.41 -21.66
CA ASP A 96 21.39 -1.02 -23.05
C ASP A 96 20.38 -1.92 -23.75
N TYR A 97 19.21 -1.35 -24.06
CA TYR A 97 18.13 -1.96 -24.82
C TYR A 97 17.65 -1.05 -25.93
N GLN A 98 17.27 -1.64 -27.05
CA GLN A 98 16.48 -0.93 -28.05
C GLN A 98 15.02 -0.83 -27.58
N ALA A 99 14.40 0.32 -27.76
CA ALA A 99 13.00 0.53 -27.37
C ALA A 99 12.27 1.39 -28.41
N ARG A 100 10.93 1.22 -28.46
CA ARG A 100 10.05 2.04 -29.30
C ARG A 100 9.94 3.46 -28.79
N GLU A 101 9.99 3.61 -27.48
CA GLU A 101 9.90 4.88 -26.78
C GLU A 101 11.05 5.01 -25.79
N ILE A 102 11.61 6.22 -25.69
CA ILE A 102 12.71 6.52 -24.77
C ILE A 102 12.32 7.74 -23.94
N ILE A 103 12.41 7.58 -22.61
CA ILE A 103 12.23 8.67 -21.65
C ILE A 103 13.55 8.91 -20.95
N ASP A 104 14.16 10.08 -21.16
CA ASP A 104 15.35 10.48 -20.42
C ASP A 104 14.96 11.23 -19.15
N VAL A 105 15.23 10.62 -17.99
CA VAL A 105 14.91 11.19 -16.67
C VAL A 105 16.03 12.04 -16.09
N LYS A 106 17.13 12.23 -16.84
CA LYS A 106 18.21 13.19 -16.55
C LYS A 106 18.79 13.10 -15.13
N GLY A 107 18.88 11.89 -14.60
CA GLY A 107 19.43 11.65 -13.26
C GLY A 107 18.42 11.74 -12.13
N ASP A 108 17.13 11.82 -12.42
CA ASP A 108 16.09 11.71 -11.40
C ASP A 108 16.07 10.30 -10.78
N PHE A 109 15.56 10.18 -9.57
CA PHE A 109 15.39 8.88 -8.92
C PHE A 109 14.22 8.12 -9.53
N LEU A 110 14.44 6.83 -9.71
CA LEU A 110 13.44 5.88 -10.16
C LEU A 110 13.26 4.82 -9.07
N CYS A 111 12.11 4.83 -8.42
CA CYS A 111 11.79 3.89 -7.34
C CYS A 111 10.47 3.15 -7.61
N PRO A 112 10.23 2.01 -6.97
CA PRO A 112 8.92 1.37 -6.99
C PRO A 112 7.81 2.33 -6.54
N GLY A 113 6.61 2.15 -7.07
CA GLY A 113 5.44 2.89 -6.60
C GLY A 113 5.18 2.63 -5.12
N LEU A 114 4.72 3.66 -4.42
CA LEU A 114 4.42 3.56 -2.99
C LEU A 114 3.16 2.71 -2.76
N ILE A 115 3.16 1.99 -1.65
CA ILE A 115 2.06 1.11 -1.24
C ILE A 115 1.49 1.63 0.08
N ASP A 116 0.18 1.84 0.13
CA ASP A 116 -0.53 2.02 1.39
C ASP A 116 -1.00 0.65 1.89
N GLY A 117 -0.47 0.22 3.02
CA GLY A 117 -0.74 -1.12 3.56
C GLY A 117 -2.07 -1.26 4.28
N HIS A 118 -2.76 -0.14 4.59
CA HIS A 118 -4.06 -0.14 5.26
C HIS A 118 -4.74 1.23 5.10
N VAL A 119 -5.90 1.25 4.46
CA VAL A 119 -6.68 2.47 4.23
C VAL A 119 -8.17 2.18 4.19
N HIS A 120 -8.96 3.11 4.75
CA HIS A 120 -10.40 3.19 4.56
C HIS A 120 -10.67 4.26 3.50
N ILE A 121 -10.88 3.84 2.24
CA ILE A 121 -11.11 4.79 1.14
C ILE A 121 -12.36 5.62 1.38
N GLU A 122 -13.35 5.04 2.05
CA GLU A 122 -14.60 5.69 2.42
C GLU A 122 -14.39 6.96 3.26
N SER A 123 -13.41 6.96 4.15
CA SER A 123 -13.04 8.13 4.97
C SER A 123 -12.56 9.32 4.13
N SER A 124 -12.10 9.07 2.90
CA SER A 124 -11.78 10.13 1.95
C SER A 124 -13.02 10.82 1.34
N MET A 125 -14.21 10.32 1.65
CA MET A 125 -15.53 10.85 1.19
C MET A 125 -15.66 10.90 -0.35
N VAL A 126 -14.86 10.14 -1.08
CA VAL A 126 -14.89 10.05 -2.54
C VAL A 126 -14.91 8.60 -2.99
N THR A 127 -15.30 8.38 -4.24
CA THR A 127 -15.27 7.05 -4.85
C THR A 127 -13.83 6.63 -5.18
N ILE A 128 -13.59 5.34 -5.38
CA ILE A 128 -12.25 4.82 -5.71
C ILE A 128 -11.62 5.50 -6.94
N PRO A 129 -12.34 5.78 -8.04
CA PRO A 129 -11.76 6.53 -9.17
C PRO A 129 -11.24 7.93 -8.79
N GLU A 130 -11.96 8.67 -7.95
CA GLU A 130 -11.50 9.99 -7.51
C GLU A 130 -10.38 9.89 -6.48
N PHE A 131 -10.43 8.90 -5.59
CA PHE A 131 -9.31 8.59 -4.70
C PHE A 131 -8.04 8.27 -5.50
N ALA A 132 -8.15 7.44 -6.54
CA ALA A 132 -7.02 7.13 -7.42
C ALA A 132 -6.44 8.39 -8.09
N ARG A 133 -7.30 9.33 -8.51
CA ARG A 133 -6.86 10.62 -9.07
C ARG A 133 -6.08 11.47 -8.07
N ALA A 134 -6.40 11.36 -6.78
CA ALA A 134 -5.71 12.10 -5.73
C ALA A 134 -4.36 11.46 -5.37
N VAL A 135 -4.27 10.12 -5.28
CA VAL A 135 -3.09 9.45 -4.72
C VAL A 135 -2.03 9.07 -5.75
N LEU A 136 -2.43 8.77 -7.00
CA LEU A 136 -1.48 8.42 -8.07
C LEU A 136 -0.46 9.53 -8.38
N PRO A 137 -0.85 10.82 -8.45
CA PRO A 137 0.12 11.90 -8.66
C PRO A 137 1.14 12.03 -7.52
N ASN A 138 0.81 11.49 -6.35
CA ASN A 138 1.67 11.43 -5.17
C ASN A 138 2.50 10.14 -5.09
N GLY A 139 2.49 9.32 -6.15
CA GLY A 139 3.31 8.13 -6.28
C GLY A 139 2.76 6.88 -5.60
N THR A 140 1.60 6.92 -4.98
CA THR A 140 0.95 5.70 -4.47
C THR A 140 0.29 4.96 -5.62
N THR A 141 0.76 3.76 -5.91
CA THR A 141 0.29 2.93 -7.04
C THR A 141 -0.49 1.70 -6.58
N THR A 142 -0.44 1.42 -5.29
CA THR A 142 -1.11 0.25 -4.71
C THR A 142 -1.67 0.61 -3.34
N VAL A 143 -2.87 0.13 -3.07
CA VAL A 143 -3.51 0.26 -1.76
C VAL A 143 -4.13 -1.07 -1.32
N VAL A 144 -4.08 -1.33 -0.02
CA VAL A 144 -4.77 -2.41 0.64
C VAL A 144 -5.88 -1.79 1.47
N THR A 145 -7.13 -1.92 1.00
CA THR A 145 -8.28 -1.30 1.65
C THR A 145 -9.11 -2.29 2.47
N ASP A 146 -9.59 -1.83 3.61
CA ASP A 146 -10.65 -2.49 4.39
C ASP A 146 -11.95 -1.70 4.24
N PRO A 147 -12.91 -2.16 3.42
CA PRO A 147 -14.17 -1.47 3.19
C PRO A 147 -15.22 -1.80 4.26
N HIS A 148 -14.88 -1.74 5.55
CA HIS A 148 -15.83 -2.09 6.60
C HIS A 148 -16.92 -1.03 6.81
N GLU A 149 -16.66 0.22 6.48
CA GLU A 149 -17.64 1.30 6.63
C GLU A 149 -18.79 1.12 5.65
N ILE A 150 -18.51 0.94 4.36
CA ILE A 150 -19.56 0.65 3.38
C ILE A 150 -20.21 -0.72 3.66
N ALA A 151 -19.46 -1.68 4.17
CA ALA A 151 -19.98 -2.98 4.56
C ALA A 151 -20.93 -2.90 5.76
N ASN A 152 -20.74 -1.98 6.70
CA ASN A 152 -21.68 -1.70 7.78
C ASN A 152 -23.02 -1.14 7.26
N VAL A 153 -23.06 -0.56 6.07
CA VAL A 153 -24.27 -0.02 5.45
C VAL A 153 -24.92 -1.04 4.50
N LEU A 154 -24.14 -1.61 3.58
CA LEU A 154 -24.60 -2.41 2.45
C LEU A 154 -24.18 -3.90 2.51
N GLY A 155 -23.50 -4.32 3.58
CA GLY A 155 -23.04 -5.69 3.71
C GLY A 155 -22.11 -6.12 2.57
N ARG A 156 -22.32 -7.34 2.07
CA ARG A 156 -21.51 -7.91 0.97
C ARG A 156 -21.56 -7.09 -0.32
N GLU A 157 -22.67 -6.45 -0.60
CA GLU A 157 -22.82 -5.66 -1.81
C GLU A 157 -21.98 -4.38 -1.76
N GLY A 158 -21.78 -3.80 -0.58
CA GLY A 158 -20.83 -2.71 -0.38
C GLY A 158 -19.39 -3.12 -0.72
N ILE A 159 -18.95 -4.30 -0.26
CA ILE A 159 -17.61 -4.83 -0.60
C ILE A 159 -17.47 -5.05 -2.11
N ARG A 160 -18.50 -5.60 -2.76
CA ARG A 160 -18.50 -5.81 -4.22
C ARG A 160 -18.49 -4.50 -4.98
N PHE A 161 -19.25 -3.51 -4.53
CA PHE A 161 -19.23 -2.16 -5.11
C PHE A 161 -17.83 -1.57 -5.12
N MET A 162 -17.09 -1.70 -4.01
CA MET A 162 -15.70 -1.23 -3.93
C MET A 162 -14.81 -1.98 -4.92
N ALA A 163 -14.91 -3.31 -4.97
CA ALA A 163 -14.13 -4.12 -5.92
C ALA A 163 -14.41 -3.76 -7.39
N GLU A 164 -15.66 -3.54 -7.73
CA GLU A 164 -16.07 -3.18 -9.09
C GLU A 164 -15.64 -1.76 -9.46
N SER A 165 -15.75 -0.82 -8.53
CA SER A 165 -15.31 0.57 -8.71
C SER A 165 -13.80 0.69 -8.97
N ALA A 166 -13.01 -0.31 -8.56
CA ALA A 166 -11.56 -0.36 -8.79
C ALA A 166 -11.18 -0.90 -10.18
N ARG A 167 -12.12 -1.48 -10.93
CA ARG A 167 -11.80 -2.14 -12.21
C ARG A 167 -11.27 -1.17 -13.26
N GLY A 168 -10.14 -1.56 -13.86
CA GLY A 168 -9.56 -0.80 -14.99
C GLY A 168 -8.90 0.51 -14.59
N LEU A 169 -8.78 0.82 -13.32
CA LEU A 169 -7.99 1.94 -12.83
C LEU A 169 -6.49 1.63 -12.92
N PRO A 170 -5.65 2.65 -13.03
CA PRO A 170 -4.19 2.48 -12.93
C PRO A 170 -3.70 2.31 -11.49
N LEU A 171 -4.56 2.40 -10.49
CA LEU A 171 -4.30 2.09 -9.09
C LEU A 171 -4.59 0.60 -8.84
N ASN A 172 -3.66 -0.13 -8.26
CA ASN A 172 -3.90 -1.47 -7.76
C ASN A 172 -4.66 -1.38 -6.43
N VAL A 173 -5.86 -1.93 -6.39
CA VAL A 173 -6.69 -1.95 -5.18
C VAL A 173 -6.88 -3.40 -4.75
N PHE A 174 -6.30 -3.76 -3.63
CA PHE A 174 -6.52 -5.04 -2.97
C PHE A 174 -7.46 -4.84 -1.78
N ILE A 175 -8.33 -5.80 -1.54
CA ILE A 175 -9.33 -5.72 -0.48
C ILE A 175 -9.01 -6.76 0.59
N MET A 176 -8.92 -6.31 1.82
CA MET A 176 -9.04 -7.15 3.00
C MET A 176 -10.53 -7.27 3.33
N LEU A 177 -11.03 -8.49 3.54
CA LEU A 177 -12.45 -8.68 3.85
C LEU A 177 -12.74 -8.27 5.29
N PRO A 178 -13.74 -7.40 5.54
CA PRO A 178 -14.06 -6.92 6.87
C PRO A 178 -14.27 -8.03 7.89
N SER A 179 -13.52 -8.02 8.96
CA SER A 179 -13.61 -9.00 10.04
C SER A 179 -14.78 -8.72 10.99
N CYS A 180 -15.08 -7.44 11.16
CA CYS A 180 -15.95 -6.91 12.22
C CYS A 180 -17.02 -5.99 11.62
N VAL A 181 -18.17 -6.54 11.24
CA VAL A 181 -19.37 -5.83 10.77
C VAL A 181 -20.60 -6.41 11.46
N PRO A 182 -21.14 -5.72 12.46
CA PRO A 182 -20.54 -4.58 13.20
C PRO A 182 -19.25 -4.95 13.94
N ALA A 183 -18.55 -3.96 14.49
CA ALA A 183 -17.28 -4.16 15.20
C ALA A 183 -17.46 -5.09 16.41
N THR A 184 -18.56 -4.93 17.14
CA THR A 184 -18.96 -5.81 18.24
C THR A 184 -20.46 -6.12 18.21
N HIS A 185 -20.89 -7.10 18.99
CA HIS A 185 -22.32 -7.43 19.14
C HIS A 185 -23.12 -6.37 19.93
N MET A 186 -22.46 -5.37 20.48
CA MET A 186 -23.09 -4.26 21.24
C MET A 186 -23.43 -3.06 20.34
N GLU A 187 -23.11 -3.14 19.06
CA GLU A 187 -23.33 -2.06 18.12
C GLU A 187 -24.50 -2.37 17.19
N THR A 188 -25.17 -1.32 16.71
CA THR A 188 -26.19 -1.38 15.66
C THR A 188 -25.56 -0.96 14.33
N SER A 189 -25.76 -1.77 13.30
CA SER A 189 -25.30 -1.46 11.94
C SER A 189 -26.40 -1.78 10.91
N GLY A 190 -26.27 -1.24 9.70
CA GLY A 190 -27.16 -1.52 8.58
C GLY A 190 -27.06 -2.96 8.07
N ALA A 191 -25.93 -3.62 8.33
CA ALA A 191 -25.70 -5.01 7.94
C ALA A 191 -24.87 -5.76 9.00
N THR A 192 -24.98 -7.08 8.98
CA THR A 192 -24.14 -7.99 9.78
C THR A 192 -23.47 -8.99 8.86
N LEU A 193 -22.15 -9.11 8.93
CA LEU A 193 -21.38 -10.10 8.18
C LEU A 193 -20.91 -11.22 9.10
N ARG A 194 -21.45 -12.41 8.87
CA ARG A 194 -20.99 -13.65 9.53
C ARG A 194 -19.90 -14.32 8.68
N ALA A 195 -19.21 -15.28 9.25
CA ALA A 195 -18.19 -16.06 8.54
C ALA A 195 -18.71 -16.63 7.20
N ILE A 196 -19.91 -17.18 7.19
CA ILE A 196 -20.51 -17.79 5.99
C ILE A 196 -20.71 -16.75 4.86
N ASP A 197 -20.99 -15.50 5.22
CA ASP A 197 -21.23 -14.42 4.27
C ASP A 197 -19.96 -14.03 3.52
N LEU A 198 -18.78 -14.21 4.12
CA LEU A 198 -17.47 -13.93 3.55
C LEU A 198 -16.90 -15.08 2.69
N LYS A 199 -17.40 -16.30 2.87
CA LYS A 199 -16.84 -17.53 2.28
C LYS A 199 -16.67 -17.46 0.77
N SER A 200 -17.63 -16.89 0.05
CA SER A 200 -17.56 -16.76 -1.39
C SER A 200 -16.58 -15.65 -1.83
N LEU A 201 -16.49 -14.58 -1.05
CA LEU A 201 -15.62 -13.44 -1.34
C LEU A 201 -14.13 -13.79 -1.17
N PHE A 202 -13.78 -14.70 -0.26
CA PHE A 202 -12.39 -15.18 -0.13
C PHE A 202 -11.84 -15.89 -1.37
N LYS A 203 -12.69 -16.26 -2.33
CA LYS A 203 -12.28 -16.88 -3.60
C LYS A 203 -11.97 -15.84 -4.67
N GLU A 204 -12.35 -14.61 -4.46
CA GLU A 204 -12.11 -13.53 -5.41
C GLU A 204 -10.62 -13.14 -5.43
N PRO A 205 -10.04 -12.89 -6.60
CA PRO A 205 -8.60 -12.58 -6.72
C PRO A 205 -8.21 -11.27 -6.06
N TRP A 206 -9.15 -10.34 -5.89
CA TRP A 206 -8.93 -9.06 -5.22
C TRP A 206 -9.01 -9.15 -3.69
N ALA A 207 -9.57 -10.25 -3.14
CA ALA A 207 -9.68 -10.47 -1.70
C ALA A 207 -8.41 -11.15 -1.17
N ILE A 208 -7.49 -10.36 -0.61
CA ILE A 208 -6.17 -10.85 -0.24
C ILE A 208 -6.06 -11.35 1.20
N GLY A 209 -6.98 -10.96 2.09
CA GLY A 209 -6.91 -11.33 3.50
C GLY A 209 -8.19 -11.03 4.28
N LEU A 210 -8.09 -11.17 5.59
CA LEU A 210 -9.08 -10.73 6.57
C LEU A 210 -8.61 -9.40 7.18
N ALA A 211 -9.48 -8.40 7.11
CA ALA A 211 -9.18 -7.06 7.57
C ALA A 211 -9.05 -6.97 9.10
N GLU A 212 -8.74 -5.81 9.56
CA GLU A 212 -8.43 -5.50 10.95
C GLU A 212 -9.38 -6.18 11.96
N MET A 213 -8.78 -6.96 12.85
CA MET A 213 -9.52 -7.71 13.87
C MET A 213 -9.76 -6.81 15.09
N MET A 214 -10.70 -5.86 14.98
CA MET A 214 -11.09 -4.94 16.06
C MET A 214 -11.64 -5.68 17.28
N ASN A 215 -12.36 -6.77 17.06
CA ASN A 215 -12.91 -7.58 18.15
C ASN A 215 -11.86 -8.50 18.78
N PHE A 216 -10.72 -7.93 19.24
CA PHE A 216 -9.71 -8.70 19.96
C PHE A 216 -10.23 -9.35 21.26
N PRO A 217 -11.22 -8.77 21.99
CA PRO A 217 -11.85 -9.49 23.09
C PRO A 217 -12.52 -10.79 22.60
N GLY A 218 -13.20 -10.74 21.45
CA GLY A 218 -13.81 -11.93 20.85
C GLY A 218 -12.79 -13.02 20.50
N VAL A 219 -11.57 -12.65 20.12
CA VAL A 219 -10.46 -13.60 19.93
C VAL A 219 -10.05 -14.22 21.26
N ILE A 220 -9.78 -13.39 22.28
CA ILE A 220 -9.32 -13.82 23.60
C ILE A 220 -10.35 -14.73 24.28
N PHE A 221 -11.62 -14.36 24.20
CA PHE A 221 -12.74 -15.12 24.79
C PHE A 221 -13.30 -16.21 23.87
N ARG A 222 -12.67 -16.43 22.70
CA ARG A 222 -12.99 -17.52 21.77
C ARG A 222 -14.42 -17.46 21.24
N ASN A 223 -14.88 -16.24 20.88
CA ASN A 223 -16.20 -16.09 20.27
C ASN A 223 -16.29 -16.95 19.00
N PRO A 224 -17.30 -17.84 18.87
CA PRO A 224 -17.37 -18.81 17.77
C PRO A 224 -17.39 -18.16 16.37
N GLU A 225 -18.07 -17.04 16.18
CA GLU A 225 -18.10 -16.35 14.88
C GLU A 225 -16.76 -15.66 14.55
N VAL A 226 -16.09 -15.09 15.54
CA VAL A 226 -14.75 -14.50 15.36
C VAL A 226 -13.75 -15.59 14.97
N ILE A 227 -13.76 -16.72 15.70
CA ILE A 227 -12.86 -17.85 15.40
C ILE A 227 -13.14 -18.43 14.01
N LYS A 228 -14.40 -18.61 13.61
CA LYS A 228 -14.75 -19.08 12.26
C LYS A 228 -14.23 -18.16 11.16
N LYS A 229 -14.31 -16.84 11.32
CA LYS A 229 -13.75 -15.86 10.35
C LYS A 229 -12.25 -16.02 10.21
N ILE A 230 -11.54 -16.15 11.32
CA ILE A 230 -10.09 -16.38 11.36
C ILE A 230 -9.72 -17.69 10.65
N GLU A 231 -10.42 -18.78 10.96
CA GLU A 231 -10.21 -20.09 10.34
C GLU A 231 -10.44 -20.07 8.82
N MET A 232 -11.42 -19.29 8.36
CA MET A 232 -11.70 -19.14 6.93
C MET A 232 -10.61 -18.35 6.20
N ALA A 233 -9.92 -17.45 6.88
CA ALA A 233 -8.78 -16.70 6.34
C ALA A 233 -7.47 -17.50 6.37
N LYS A 234 -7.49 -18.79 6.77
CA LYS A 234 -6.28 -19.62 6.85
C LYS A 234 -5.47 -19.60 5.56
N GLY A 235 -4.19 -19.25 5.67
CA GLY A 235 -3.27 -19.12 4.55
C GLY A 235 -3.26 -17.74 3.88
N LYS A 236 -4.07 -16.82 4.36
CA LYS A 236 -4.09 -15.42 3.94
C LYS A 236 -3.67 -14.50 5.11
N PRO A 237 -3.21 -13.28 4.85
CA PRO A 237 -2.96 -12.29 5.91
C PRO A 237 -4.22 -12.01 6.74
N ILE A 238 -4.01 -11.76 8.03
CA ILE A 238 -5.04 -11.26 8.94
C ILE A 238 -4.46 -10.02 9.62
N ASP A 239 -5.07 -8.87 9.38
CA ASP A 239 -4.66 -7.63 10.00
C ASP A 239 -5.21 -7.48 11.41
N GLY A 240 -4.48 -6.74 12.21
CA GLY A 240 -4.82 -6.49 13.59
C GLY A 240 -5.19 -5.04 13.89
N HIS A 241 -6.03 -4.91 14.89
CA HIS A 241 -6.46 -3.66 15.51
C HIS A 241 -6.63 -3.93 17.01
N ALA A 242 -5.59 -3.75 17.77
CA ALA A 242 -5.58 -4.15 19.18
C ALA A 242 -4.87 -3.13 20.06
N PRO A 243 -5.47 -1.92 20.24
CA PRO A 243 -4.86 -0.85 21.05
C PRO A 243 -4.57 -1.33 22.46
N MET A 244 -3.36 -1.05 22.94
CA MET A 244 -2.84 -1.38 24.28
C MET A 244 -2.87 -2.88 24.66
N LEU A 245 -3.16 -3.78 23.72
CA LEU A 245 -3.15 -5.21 24.01
C LEU A 245 -1.73 -5.70 24.30
N SER A 246 -1.54 -6.36 25.44
CA SER A 246 -0.22 -6.81 25.93
C SER A 246 -0.30 -8.17 26.63
N GLY A 247 0.86 -8.73 26.98
CA GLY A 247 0.97 -9.96 27.79
C GLY A 247 0.23 -11.15 27.19
N LYS A 248 -0.47 -11.90 28.04
CA LYS A 248 -1.19 -13.12 27.63
C LYS A 248 -2.29 -12.86 26.60
N GLY A 249 -2.93 -11.68 26.64
CA GLY A 249 -3.91 -11.28 25.63
C GLY A 249 -3.28 -11.14 24.25
N LEU A 250 -2.10 -10.48 24.18
CA LEU A 250 -1.33 -10.37 22.94
C LEU A 250 -0.90 -11.74 22.42
N TYR A 251 -0.46 -12.65 23.29
CA TYR A 251 -0.09 -14.01 22.86
C TYR A 251 -1.28 -14.79 22.30
N ALA A 252 -2.47 -14.66 22.90
CA ALA A 252 -3.69 -15.27 22.36
C ALA A 252 -4.03 -14.73 20.96
N TYR A 253 -3.93 -13.41 20.78
CA TYR A 253 -4.16 -12.71 19.52
C TYR A 253 -3.18 -13.16 18.41
N LEU A 254 -1.89 -13.25 18.73
CA LEU A 254 -0.86 -13.78 17.85
C LEU A 254 -1.06 -15.26 17.51
N THR A 255 -1.49 -16.06 18.50
CA THR A 255 -1.77 -17.50 18.30
C THR A 255 -2.91 -17.71 17.31
N ALA A 256 -3.86 -16.77 17.24
CA ALA A 256 -4.93 -16.78 16.25
C ALA A 256 -4.45 -16.47 14.81
N GLY A 257 -3.16 -16.12 14.63
CA GLY A 257 -2.58 -15.88 13.30
C GLY A 257 -2.57 -14.41 12.87
N ILE A 258 -2.99 -13.49 13.73
CA ILE A 258 -3.00 -12.05 13.45
C ILE A 258 -1.56 -11.53 13.57
N ARG A 259 -1.06 -10.82 12.55
CA ARG A 259 0.38 -10.55 12.41
C ARG A 259 0.75 -9.08 12.24
N SER A 260 -0.21 -8.17 12.19
CA SER A 260 0.00 -6.73 12.05
C SER A 260 -0.76 -5.96 13.11
N ASP A 261 -0.42 -4.69 13.31
CA ASP A 261 -1.19 -3.76 14.13
C ASP A 261 -0.86 -2.32 13.74
N HIS A 262 -1.89 -1.48 13.56
CA HIS A 262 -1.77 -0.05 13.25
C HIS A 262 -2.18 0.86 14.42
N GLU A 263 -2.65 0.28 15.52
CA GLU A 263 -3.18 1.02 16.68
C GLU A 263 -2.12 1.42 17.71
N CYS A 264 -0.85 1.04 17.50
CA CYS A 264 0.20 1.42 18.41
C CYS A 264 0.38 2.94 18.48
N THR A 265 0.23 3.51 19.67
CA THR A 265 0.44 4.96 19.93
C THR A 265 1.72 5.24 20.70
N THR A 266 2.31 4.24 21.34
CA THR A 266 3.51 4.39 22.18
C THR A 266 4.64 3.45 21.74
N LEU A 267 5.87 3.90 21.98
CA LEU A 267 7.07 3.07 21.75
C LEU A 267 7.06 1.75 22.54
N ARG A 268 6.52 1.78 23.77
CA ARG A 268 6.47 0.60 24.64
C ARG A 268 5.58 -0.48 24.03
N GLU A 269 4.39 -0.10 23.60
CA GLU A 269 3.42 -0.99 22.96
C GLU A 269 3.96 -1.57 21.65
N ALA A 270 4.40 -0.69 20.73
CA ALA A 270 4.94 -1.10 19.44
C ALA A 270 6.17 -2.01 19.60
N LYS A 271 7.04 -1.74 20.59
CA LYS A 271 8.22 -2.57 20.89
C LYS A 271 7.83 -3.97 21.37
N GLU A 272 6.77 -4.08 22.21
CA GLU A 272 6.29 -5.39 22.68
C GLU A 272 5.74 -6.20 21.52
N LYS A 273 4.85 -5.63 20.69
CA LYS A 273 4.26 -6.27 19.52
C LYS A 273 5.33 -6.67 18.50
N LEU A 274 6.28 -5.78 18.20
CA LEU A 274 7.40 -6.05 17.31
C LEU A 274 8.26 -7.22 17.80
N LYS A 275 8.61 -7.25 19.09
CA LYS A 275 9.40 -8.35 19.69
C LYS A 275 8.70 -9.70 19.57
N ASN A 276 7.39 -9.71 19.56
CA ASN A 276 6.56 -10.91 19.40
C ASN A 276 6.26 -11.24 17.93
N GLY A 277 6.94 -10.57 16.98
CA GLY A 277 6.89 -10.91 15.56
C GLY A 277 5.76 -10.25 14.77
N MET A 278 5.07 -9.25 15.32
CA MET A 278 4.10 -8.46 14.56
C MET A 278 4.78 -7.48 13.61
N TRP A 279 4.12 -7.19 12.52
CA TRP A 279 4.38 -6.03 11.69
C TRP A 279 3.75 -4.81 12.36
N ILE A 280 4.50 -3.72 12.40
CA ILE A 280 3.99 -2.45 12.91
C ILE A 280 3.65 -1.56 11.73
N MET A 281 2.37 -1.28 11.58
CA MET A 281 1.86 -0.34 10.60
C MET A 281 1.86 1.05 11.23
N ILE A 282 2.79 1.89 10.79
CA ILE A 282 2.89 3.26 11.31
C ILE A 282 1.84 4.10 10.61
N ARG A 283 0.87 4.57 11.39
CA ARG A 283 -0.30 5.28 10.90
C ARG A 283 -0.09 6.80 10.90
N GLU A 284 -0.52 7.45 9.81
CA GLU A 284 -0.55 8.90 9.67
C GLU A 284 -1.84 9.32 8.95
N GLY A 285 -2.96 9.16 9.61
CA GLY A 285 -4.29 9.56 9.16
C GLY A 285 -4.64 11.01 9.51
N THR A 286 -5.91 11.36 9.41
CA THR A 286 -6.41 12.68 9.80
C THR A 286 -6.49 12.83 11.31
N THR A 287 -7.07 11.85 11.99
CA THR A 287 -7.34 11.90 13.44
C THR A 287 -6.26 11.21 14.25
N ALA A 288 -5.57 10.23 13.69
CA ALA A 288 -4.56 9.43 14.38
C ALA A 288 -3.21 9.54 13.66
N ARG A 289 -2.26 10.24 14.26
CA ARG A 289 -0.94 10.56 13.72
C ARG A 289 0.16 10.01 14.62
N ASN A 290 0.68 8.84 14.26
CA ASN A 290 1.64 8.11 15.09
C ASN A 290 3.06 8.07 14.48
N LEU A 291 3.26 8.63 13.28
CA LEU A 291 4.52 8.56 12.54
C LEU A 291 5.71 9.03 13.38
N ARG A 292 5.65 10.23 13.92
CA ARG A 292 6.75 10.82 14.70
C ARG A 292 7.11 9.99 15.95
N ALA A 293 6.10 9.47 16.63
CA ALA A 293 6.31 8.68 17.84
C ALA A 293 6.97 7.33 17.55
N LEU A 294 6.55 6.66 16.47
CA LEU A 294 6.96 5.28 16.20
C LEU A 294 8.22 5.16 15.33
N LEU A 295 8.58 6.18 14.57
CA LEU A 295 9.82 6.20 13.78
C LEU A 295 11.07 5.94 14.60
N LEU A 296 11.07 6.30 15.89
CA LEU A 296 12.19 6.04 16.80
C LEU A 296 12.50 4.54 17.00
N LEU A 297 11.58 3.64 16.63
CA LEU A 297 11.80 2.20 16.66
C LEU A 297 12.44 1.66 15.38
N VAL A 298 12.35 2.41 14.29
CA VAL A 298 12.83 1.96 12.99
C VAL A 298 14.35 2.01 12.96
N GLN A 299 14.97 0.89 12.65
CA GLN A 299 16.41 0.73 12.51
C GLN A 299 16.68 -0.15 11.27
N PRO A 300 17.87 -0.06 10.64
CA PRO A 300 18.18 -0.86 9.45
C PRO A 300 17.91 -2.37 9.62
N LYS A 301 18.20 -2.92 10.81
CA LYS A 301 18.00 -4.35 11.10
C LYS A 301 16.54 -4.79 11.21
N ASN A 302 15.60 -3.87 11.45
CA ASN A 302 14.19 -4.17 11.65
C ASN A 302 13.25 -3.41 10.69
N ALA A 303 13.76 -2.55 9.82
CA ALA A 303 12.98 -1.71 8.92
C ALA A 303 11.93 -2.51 8.13
N ARG A 304 12.27 -3.74 7.73
CA ARG A 304 11.35 -4.65 7.00
C ARG A 304 10.14 -5.13 7.82
N ARG A 305 10.03 -4.73 9.08
CA ARG A 305 8.88 -5.04 9.95
C ARG A 305 7.95 -3.84 10.14
N PHE A 306 8.18 -2.77 9.40
CA PHE A 306 7.36 -1.57 9.46
C PHE A 306 6.72 -1.32 8.10
N LEU A 307 5.50 -0.81 8.12
CA LEU A 307 4.75 -0.34 6.96
C LEU A 307 4.25 1.07 7.27
N PHE A 308 4.12 1.91 6.25
CA PHE A 308 3.39 3.16 6.33
C PHE A 308 1.95 2.93 5.88
N VAL A 309 1.01 3.49 6.62
CA VAL A 309 -0.43 3.37 6.34
C VAL A 309 -1.12 4.70 6.63
N THR A 310 -2.17 5.00 5.90
CA THR A 310 -2.93 6.23 6.13
C THR A 310 -4.13 6.01 7.02
N ASP A 311 -4.72 4.83 7.05
CA ASP A 311 -5.95 4.54 7.77
C ASP A 311 -7.08 5.48 7.30
N ASP A 312 -7.64 6.29 8.19
CA ASP A 312 -8.65 7.31 7.88
C ASP A 312 -8.00 8.62 7.43
N ARG A 313 -8.09 8.95 6.13
CA ARG A 313 -7.53 10.18 5.60
C ARG A 313 -8.56 10.98 4.82
N HIS A 314 -8.83 12.20 5.27
CA HIS A 314 -9.84 13.07 4.69
C HIS A 314 -9.36 13.73 3.38
N PRO A 315 -10.30 14.22 2.54
CA PRO A 315 -9.97 14.80 1.24
C PRO A 315 -9.01 15.98 1.31
N LYS A 316 -9.10 16.79 2.36
CA LYS A 316 -8.24 17.95 2.53
C LYS A 316 -6.78 17.55 2.64
N GLU A 317 -6.46 16.60 3.51
CA GLU A 317 -5.09 16.12 3.70
C GLU A 317 -4.55 15.41 2.46
N LEU A 318 -5.41 14.68 1.74
CA LEU A 318 -5.02 14.05 0.47
C LEU A 318 -4.60 15.09 -0.58
N LEU A 319 -5.26 16.24 -0.63
CA LEU A 319 -4.97 17.31 -1.60
C LEU A 319 -3.80 18.19 -1.15
N GLU A 320 -3.72 18.55 0.12
CA GLU A 320 -2.76 19.53 0.63
C GLU A 320 -1.45 18.91 1.10
N GLU A 321 -1.49 17.74 1.75
CA GLU A 321 -0.31 17.10 2.32
C GLU A 321 0.25 15.99 1.41
N GLY A 322 -0.60 15.31 0.65
CA GLY A 322 -0.29 14.12 -0.13
C GLY A 322 -0.75 12.82 0.55
N HIS A 323 -0.08 11.72 0.26
CA HIS A 323 -0.43 10.38 0.74
C HIS A 323 0.78 9.70 1.41
N ILE A 324 1.14 8.48 1.05
CA ILE A 324 2.34 7.78 1.58
C ILE A 324 3.63 8.56 1.31
N ASP A 325 3.71 9.29 0.20
CA ASP A 325 4.83 10.18 -0.11
C ASP A 325 5.07 11.25 0.97
N SER A 326 4.01 11.76 1.57
CA SER A 326 4.11 12.71 2.70
C SER A 326 4.78 12.06 3.90
N MET A 327 4.42 10.81 4.22
CA MET A 327 5.03 10.07 5.32
C MET A 327 6.51 9.80 5.06
N VAL A 328 6.85 9.36 3.84
CA VAL A 328 8.25 9.15 3.42
C VAL A 328 9.06 10.44 3.56
N ARG A 329 8.54 11.56 3.04
CA ARG A 329 9.21 12.87 3.17
C ARG A 329 9.40 13.28 4.63
N GLN A 330 8.41 13.06 5.48
CA GLN A 330 8.50 13.36 6.91
C GLN A 330 9.53 12.46 7.60
N ALA A 331 9.53 11.15 7.31
CA ALA A 331 10.50 10.20 7.88
C ALA A 331 11.96 10.62 7.56
N ILE A 332 12.23 10.96 6.30
CA ILE A 332 13.55 11.44 5.87
C ILE A 332 13.92 12.75 6.58
N ARG A 333 12.98 13.70 6.70
CA ARG A 333 13.22 14.96 7.43
C ARG A 333 13.56 14.74 8.91
N TRP A 334 13.08 13.69 9.51
CA TRP A 334 13.34 13.32 10.90
C TRP A 334 14.54 12.36 11.05
N GLY A 335 15.32 12.16 9.99
CA GLY A 335 16.61 11.48 10.03
C GLY A 335 16.58 9.99 9.75
N ILE A 336 15.49 9.47 9.21
CA ILE A 336 15.49 8.11 8.65
C ILE A 336 16.26 8.15 7.33
N ASP A 337 17.20 7.25 7.20
CA ASP A 337 17.97 7.05 5.97
C ASP A 337 17.02 6.52 4.86
N PRO A 338 16.98 7.17 3.69
CA PRO A 338 16.06 6.82 2.61
C PRO A 338 16.35 5.46 1.96
#